data_b8aea4312d48e258dc51b035a5038629
#
_entry.id   b8aea4312d48e258dc51b035a5038629
#
_cell.length_a   1.000
_cell.length_b   1.000
_cell.length_c   1.000
_cell.angle_alpha   90.00
_cell.angle_beta   90.00
_cell.angle_gamma   90.00
#
_symmetry.space_group_name_H-M   'P 1'
#
loop_
_entity.id
_entity.type
_entity.pdbx_description
1 polymer ?
#
loop_
_entity_poly.entity_id
_entity_poly.type
_entity_poly.pdbx_seq_one_letter_code
_entity_poly.pdbx_strand_id
1 'polypeptide(L)'
;MESRIIGGQEAWAHSWPWQVSVCFASMPACGGAIISPLWVISAAHCFKRYNRASFWKVLAGKHDLDNLHEAGQQVRRPLVGVSAIVSHRSYNTRTKEGDMALLRLQRPLVFNQFVRPIDIWMTPLPLFKKCTITGWGSTQENGPRVNRLQEVNVTVLPSEVCNQYYLGRIRSSMFCAGKDEGGVDACQGDSGGPLSCFTGSRYELAGVVSWGVGCGRARKPGVYTDIQQHAQWMSDIMKDRCGKQQSPSCDHAPGLASLSVSQDGEVSVGNVTESCPFFWPWQVSLQSSGRHYCSGVLIHRRWVVAAKHCNIRPKVDVVALGLHDLRFLPAQTVLVDKVFNLPQDGSFPPKSDLSLLRLSVPARFKDEEPDDSWHCFTSGWGAAAGRADIDPDRLHHVRLTLVNQTNCRSLWGGGLISDSHICSHAASSSSCMGDAGAPLICQKRGTYFLSGVVTWGSRRCDADKPAIFTRISDYGSWITEVTEDN
;
A
#
# COMPACT_ATOMS: atom_id res chain seq x y z
N MET A 1 -28.36 25.21 -15.79
CA MET A 1 -27.40 24.18 -15.30
C MET A 1 -28.25 23.06 -14.74
N GLU A 2 -28.30 21.94 -15.43
CA GLU A 2 -29.07 20.78 -14.97
C GLU A 2 -28.28 20.08 -13.86
N SER A 3 -28.91 19.94 -12.68
CA SER A 3 -28.35 19.22 -11.53
C SER A 3 -28.35 17.72 -11.78
N ARG A 4 -27.23 17.06 -11.52
CA ARG A 4 -26.96 15.63 -11.82
C ARG A 4 -26.29 14.98 -10.60
N ILE A 5 -26.53 13.76 -10.26
CA ILE A 5 -26.75 13.15 -8.92
C ILE A 5 -27.81 14.00 -8.25
N ILE A 6 -28.77 13.48 -7.54
CA ILE A 6 -29.85 14.35 -7.05
C ILE A 6 -29.25 15.52 -6.28
N GLY A 7 -29.42 16.76 -6.80
CA GLY A 7 -28.83 17.97 -6.25
C GLY A 7 -27.31 18.14 -6.41
N GLY A 8 -26.67 17.30 -7.21
CA GLY A 8 -25.23 17.35 -7.45
C GLY A 8 -24.84 18.17 -8.69
N GLN A 9 -23.56 18.16 -9.00
CA GLN A 9 -22.95 18.78 -10.16
C GLN A 9 -21.95 17.83 -10.82
N GLU A 10 -21.59 18.09 -12.07
CA GLU A 10 -20.47 17.39 -12.70
C GLU A 10 -19.19 17.68 -11.92
N ALA A 11 -18.47 16.63 -11.53
CA ALA A 11 -17.18 16.76 -10.86
C ALA A 11 -16.14 17.36 -11.82
N TRP A 12 -15.18 18.10 -11.30
CA TRP A 12 -14.01 18.44 -12.09
C TRP A 12 -13.32 17.18 -12.57
N ALA A 13 -12.89 17.17 -13.83
CA ALA A 13 -12.27 16.00 -14.42
C ALA A 13 -11.10 15.52 -13.56
N HIS A 14 -11.14 14.22 -13.18
CA HIS A 14 -10.13 13.53 -12.36
C HIS A 14 -9.91 14.07 -10.94
N SER A 15 -10.82 14.88 -10.38
CA SER A 15 -10.73 15.38 -9.00
C SER A 15 -10.88 14.26 -7.94
N TRP A 16 -11.42 13.11 -8.32
CA TRP A 16 -11.66 11.95 -7.46
C TRP A 16 -10.89 10.72 -7.94
N PRO A 17 -9.54 10.69 -7.83
CA PRO A 17 -8.70 9.68 -8.46
C PRO A 17 -8.85 8.26 -7.87
N TRP A 18 -9.55 8.10 -6.75
CA TRP A 18 -9.92 6.82 -6.17
C TRP A 18 -11.25 6.25 -6.66
N GLN A 19 -12.07 7.07 -7.33
CA GLN A 19 -13.34 6.60 -7.86
C GLN A 19 -13.13 5.57 -8.96
N VAL A 20 -13.84 4.43 -8.87
CA VAL A 20 -13.86 3.42 -9.92
C VAL A 20 -15.28 3.03 -10.31
N SER A 21 -15.43 2.59 -11.55
CA SER A 21 -16.63 1.88 -12.00
C SER A 21 -16.39 0.37 -11.92
N VAL A 22 -17.25 -0.34 -11.20
CA VAL A 22 -17.23 -1.80 -11.06
C VAL A 22 -18.17 -2.38 -12.10
N CYS A 23 -17.60 -3.05 -13.11
CA CYS A 23 -18.30 -3.49 -14.31
C CYS A 23 -18.58 -5.01 -14.27
N PHE A 24 -19.82 -5.40 -14.57
CA PHE A 24 -20.21 -6.79 -14.85
C PHE A 24 -20.29 -7.00 -16.35
N ALA A 25 -19.61 -8.02 -16.90
CA ALA A 25 -19.52 -8.27 -18.33
C ALA A 25 -19.19 -7.01 -19.16
N SER A 26 -18.32 -6.14 -18.62
CA SER A 26 -17.90 -4.85 -19.18
C SER A 26 -18.94 -3.72 -19.15
N MET A 27 -20.12 -3.93 -18.56
CA MET A 27 -21.15 -2.91 -18.34
C MET A 27 -21.03 -2.36 -16.91
N PRO A 28 -21.09 -1.03 -16.70
CA PRO A 28 -21.11 -0.44 -15.37
C PRO A 28 -22.24 -1.02 -14.52
N ALA A 29 -21.92 -1.54 -13.35
CA ALA A 29 -22.89 -2.17 -12.45
C ALA A 29 -22.97 -1.44 -11.09
N CYS A 30 -21.81 -1.14 -10.51
CA CYS A 30 -21.67 -0.47 -9.22
C CYS A 30 -20.50 0.52 -9.24
N GLY A 31 -20.42 1.37 -8.23
CA GLY A 31 -19.25 2.16 -7.90
C GLY A 31 -18.29 1.40 -6.99
N GLY A 32 -17.14 2.00 -6.73
CA GLY A 32 -16.15 1.53 -5.77
C GLY A 32 -15.07 2.57 -5.52
N ALA A 33 -14.20 2.30 -4.56
CA ALA A 33 -13.05 3.12 -4.26
C ALA A 33 -11.75 2.30 -4.21
N ILE A 34 -10.68 2.86 -4.77
CA ILE A 34 -9.33 2.27 -4.67
C ILE A 34 -8.82 2.51 -3.25
N ILE A 35 -8.45 1.45 -2.53
CA ILE A 35 -7.85 1.53 -1.19
C ILE A 35 -6.40 1.06 -1.17
N SER A 36 -5.98 0.32 -2.20
CA SER A 36 -4.59 -0.04 -2.43
C SER A 36 -4.38 -0.41 -3.91
N PRO A 37 -3.15 -0.64 -4.40
CA PRO A 37 -2.93 -1.02 -5.80
C PRO A 37 -3.69 -2.28 -6.24
N LEU A 38 -3.91 -3.24 -5.34
CA LEU A 38 -4.56 -4.52 -5.63
C LEU A 38 -6.00 -4.61 -5.10
N TRP A 39 -6.45 -3.63 -4.30
CA TRP A 39 -7.73 -3.73 -3.63
C TRP A 39 -8.65 -2.54 -3.89
N VAL A 40 -9.87 -2.88 -4.22
CA VAL A 40 -10.99 -1.94 -4.37
C VAL A 40 -12.09 -2.35 -3.39
N ILE A 41 -12.67 -1.36 -2.72
CA ILE A 41 -13.84 -1.56 -1.85
C ILE A 41 -15.12 -1.21 -2.61
N SER A 42 -16.17 -1.98 -2.38
CA SER A 42 -17.51 -1.75 -2.91
C SER A 42 -18.57 -2.37 -1.98
N ALA A 43 -19.85 -2.33 -2.33
CA ALA A 43 -20.91 -2.94 -1.55
C ALA A 43 -21.10 -4.44 -1.85
N ALA A 44 -21.38 -5.25 -0.83
CA ALA A 44 -21.60 -6.70 -0.98
C ALA A 44 -22.85 -7.02 -1.80
N HIS A 45 -23.89 -6.20 -1.73
CA HIS A 45 -25.12 -6.42 -2.50
C HIS A 45 -24.91 -6.39 -4.01
N CYS A 46 -23.88 -5.70 -4.50
CA CYS A 46 -23.49 -5.68 -5.92
C CYS A 46 -23.18 -7.09 -6.46
N PHE A 47 -22.65 -7.96 -5.62
CA PHE A 47 -22.15 -9.30 -6.01
C PHE A 47 -23.09 -10.44 -5.59
N LYS A 48 -24.24 -10.13 -4.98
CA LYS A 48 -25.19 -11.15 -4.48
C LYS A 48 -25.68 -12.10 -5.58
N ARG A 49 -26.02 -11.54 -6.73
CA ARG A 49 -26.59 -12.33 -7.85
C ARG A 49 -25.51 -13.03 -8.68
N TYR A 50 -24.35 -12.38 -8.82
CA TYR A 50 -23.25 -12.86 -9.64
C TYR A 50 -21.94 -12.70 -8.85
N ASN A 51 -21.50 -13.77 -8.21
CA ASN A 51 -20.34 -13.76 -7.32
C ASN A 51 -19.05 -14.32 -7.94
N ARG A 52 -19.08 -14.71 -9.23
CA ARG A 52 -17.88 -15.19 -9.93
C ARG A 52 -17.01 -14.02 -10.35
N ALA A 53 -15.82 -13.93 -9.78
CA ALA A 53 -14.87 -12.82 -10.00
C ALA A 53 -14.51 -12.63 -11.49
N SER A 54 -14.44 -13.71 -12.27
CA SER A 54 -14.08 -13.68 -13.70
C SER A 54 -14.99 -12.82 -14.59
N PHE A 55 -16.23 -12.55 -14.16
CA PHE A 55 -17.15 -11.68 -14.90
C PHE A 55 -17.01 -10.20 -14.53
N TRP A 56 -16.24 -9.90 -13.47
CA TRP A 56 -16.12 -8.56 -12.95
C TRP A 56 -14.80 -7.92 -13.36
N LYS A 57 -14.89 -6.64 -13.65
CA LYS A 57 -13.73 -5.79 -13.98
C LYS A 57 -13.89 -4.45 -13.29
N VAL A 58 -12.76 -3.80 -13.04
CA VAL A 58 -12.69 -2.46 -12.47
C VAL A 58 -12.13 -1.50 -13.51
N LEU A 59 -12.83 -0.40 -13.71
CA LEU A 59 -12.45 0.70 -14.58
C LEU A 59 -12.02 1.88 -13.71
N ALA A 60 -10.74 2.23 -13.75
CA ALA A 60 -10.13 3.30 -12.95
C ALA A 60 -9.64 4.46 -13.81
N GLY A 61 -9.53 5.66 -13.20
CA GLY A 61 -8.98 6.85 -13.85
C GLY A 61 -9.85 7.45 -14.94
N LYS A 62 -11.16 7.22 -14.89
CA LYS A 62 -12.15 7.76 -15.83
C LYS A 62 -12.93 8.92 -15.23
N HIS A 63 -13.18 9.95 -16.05
CA HIS A 63 -14.18 10.97 -15.80
C HIS A 63 -15.43 10.72 -16.65
N ASP A 64 -15.25 10.48 -17.95
CA ASP A 64 -16.31 10.17 -18.90
C ASP A 64 -16.22 8.67 -19.31
N LEU A 65 -17.25 7.89 -18.97
CA LEU A 65 -17.28 6.45 -19.25
C LEU A 65 -17.35 6.12 -20.76
N ASP A 66 -17.92 7.02 -21.57
CA ASP A 66 -18.04 6.83 -23.01
C ASP A 66 -16.79 7.27 -23.78
N ASN A 67 -15.96 8.12 -23.19
CA ASN A 67 -14.76 8.61 -23.83
C ASN A 67 -13.65 7.56 -23.81
N LEU A 68 -13.51 6.76 -24.87
CA LEU A 68 -12.49 5.72 -24.99
C LEU A 68 -11.05 6.27 -25.05
N HIS A 69 -10.89 7.55 -25.42
CA HIS A 69 -9.60 8.23 -25.66
C HIS A 69 -9.34 9.38 -24.69
N GLU A 70 -9.86 9.30 -23.48
CA GLU A 70 -9.67 10.36 -22.49
C GLU A 70 -8.17 10.64 -22.26
N ALA A 71 -7.77 11.89 -22.53
CA ALA A 71 -6.38 12.33 -22.49
C ALA A 71 -5.78 12.10 -21.08
N GLY A 72 -4.62 11.47 -21.01
CA GLY A 72 -3.90 11.19 -19.76
C GLY A 72 -3.80 9.72 -19.39
N GLN A 73 -4.47 8.82 -20.12
CA GLN A 73 -4.27 7.39 -19.95
C GLN A 73 -3.18 6.86 -20.87
N GLN A 74 -1.94 6.85 -20.42
CA GLN A 74 -0.86 6.05 -21.07
C GLN A 74 -1.06 4.53 -20.86
N VAL A 75 -2.15 4.12 -20.21
CA VAL A 75 -2.44 2.71 -19.96
C VAL A 75 -3.33 2.18 -21.08
N ARG A 76 -2.76 1.39 -21.98
CA ARG A 76 -3.46 0.72 -23.08
C ARG A 76 -4.65 -0.16 -22.67
N ARG A 77 -4.93 -0.36 -21.36
CA ARG A 77 -6.04 -1.15 -20.82
C ARG A 77 -6.51 -0.58 -19.46
N PRO A 78 -7.42 0.37 -19.41
CA PRO A 78 -7.95 0.94 -18.15
C PRO A 78 -8.81 -0.05 -17.36
N LEU A 79 -9.22 -1.16 -17.98
CA LEU A 79 -10.11 -2.17 -17.42
C LEU A 79 -9.28 -3.32 -16.83
N VAL A 80 -9.34 -3.50 -15.51
CA VAL A 80 -8.60 -4.53 -14.78
C VAL A 80 -9.57 -5.61 -14.28
N GLY A 81 -9.27 -6.89 -14.56
CA GLY A 81 -10.07 -8.00 -14.09
C GLY A 81 -10.01 -8.16 -12.58
N VAL A 82 -11.07 -8.72 -12.00
CA VAL A 82 -11.14 -9.09 -10.58
C VAL A 82 -10.71 -10.55 -10.44
N SER A 83 -9.78 -10.83 -9.52
CA SER A 83 -9.31 -12.18 -9.20
C SER A 83 -10.11 -12.82 -8.06
N ALA A 84 -10.59 -12.01 -7.10
CA ALA A 84 -11.42 -12.48 -6.00
C ALA A 84 -12.41 -11.40 -5.53
N ILE A 85 -13.57 -11.84 -5.06
CA ILE A 85 -14.59 -11.02 -4.41
C ILE A 85 -14.75 -11.56 -2.99
N VAL A 86 -14.55 -10.71 -1.99
CA VAL A 86 -14.68 -11.05 -0.58
C VAL A 86 -15.76 -10.18 0.04
N SER A 87 -16.96 -10.71 0.10
CA SER A 87 -18.06 -10.06 0.84
C SER A 87 -17.83 -10.21 2.34
N HIS A 88 -18.20 -9.20 3.11
CA HIS A 88 -18.09 -9.25 4.57
C HIS A 88 -18.90 -10.42 5.12
N ARG A 89 -18.33 -11.17 6.08
CA ARG A 89 -18.94 -12.40 6.61
C ARG A 89 -20.28 -12.19 7.31
N SER A 90 -20.50 -11.01 7.87
CA SER A 90 -21.77 -10.64 8.52
C SER A 90 -22.77 -9.97 7.55
N TYR A 91 -22.49 -9.93 6.25
CA TYR A 91 -23.42 -9.32 5.30
C TYR A 91 -24.78 -10.01 5.34
N ASN A 92 -25.79 -9.24 5.71
CA ASN A 92 -27.18 -9.70 5.77
C ASN A 92 -28.01 -9.02 4.69
N THR A 93 -28.55 -9.80 3.77
CA THR A 93 -29.29 -9.29 2.61
C THR A 93 -30.61 -8.61 2.97
N ARG A 94 -31.20 -8.93 4.12
CA ARG A 94 -32.48 -8.38 4.60
C ARG A 94 -32.26 -7.07 5.37
N THR A 95 -31.31 -7.07 6.30
CA THR A 95 -31.00 -5.90 7.14
C THR A 95 -30.00 -4.95 6.52
N LYS A 96 -29.24 -5.39 5.51
CA LYS A 96 -28.12 -4.69 4.89
C LYS A 96 -26.91 -4.45 5.82
N GLU A 97 -26.90 -5.12 6.97
CA GLU A 97 -25.77 -5.08 7.89
C GLU A 97 -24.52 -5.69 7.25
N GLY A 98 -23.36 -5.05 7.43
CA GLY A 98 -22.10 -5.47 6.82
C GLY A 98 -22.11 -5.44 5.29
N ASP A 99 -22.82 -4.51 4.65
CA ASP A 99 -22.93 -4.41 3.18
C ASP A 99 -21.65 -3.84 2.56
N MET A 100 -20.60 -4.64 2.61
CA MET A 100 -19.27 -4.31 2.11
C MET A 100 -18.59 -5.50 1.46
N ALA A 101 -17.86 -5.26 0.39
CA ALA A 101 -17.03 -6.25 -0.31
C ALA A 101 -15.68 -5.66 -0.69
N LEU A 102 -14.65 -6.49 -0.60
CA LEU A 102 -13.31 -6.22 -1.11
C LEU A 102 -13.09 -6.98 -2.42
N LEU A 103 -12.64 -6.27 -3.44
CA LEU A 103 -12.31 -6.81 -4.75
C LEU A 103 -10.81 -6.87 -4.90
N ARG A 104 -10.24 -8.06 -5.01
CA ARG A 104 -8.84 -8.24 -5.37
C ARG A 104 -8.71 -8.17 -6.89
N LEU A 105 -7.84 -7.31 -7.37
CA LEU A 105 -7.56 -7.18 -8.80
C LEU A 105 -6.62 -8.28 -9.30
N GLN A 106 -6.69 -8.61 -10.58
CA GLN A 106 -5.79 -9.58 -11.22
C GLN A 106 -4.37 -9.04 -11.37
N ARG A 107 -4.23 -7.72 -11.43
CA ARG A 107 -2.95 -7.01 -11.50
C ARG A 107 -3.07 -5.69 -10.76
N PRO A 108 -1.98 -5.16 -10.17
CA PRO A 108 -2.02 -3.89 -9.48
C PRO A 108 -2.36 -2.73 -10.42
N LEU A 109 -3.05 -1.73 -9.88
CA LEU A 109 -3.25 -0.45 -10.53
C LEU A 109 -1.95 0.36 -10.47
N VAL A 110 -1.59 0.97 -11.58
CA VAL A 110 -0.47 1.91 -11.63
C VAL A 110 -0.97 3.29 -11.22
N PHE A 111 -0.46 3.79 -10.09
CA PHE A 111 -0.87 5.09 -9.58
C PHE A 111 -0.22 6.24 -10.36
N ASN A 112 -1.04 7.24 -10.66
CA ASN A 112 -0.66 8.46 -11.35
C ASN A 112 -1.59 9.61 -10.89
N GLN A 113 -1.60 10.75 -11.56
CA GLN A 113 -2.48 11.86 -11.20
C GLN A 113 -3.99 11.54 -11.32
N PHE A 114 -4.38 10.51 -12.08
CA PHE A 114 -5.76 10.12 -12.36
C PHE A 114 -6.22 8.88 -11.59
N VAL A 115 -5.28 8.11 -11.03
CA VAL A 115 -5.54 6.85 -10.32
C VAL A 115 -4.73 6.87 -9.03
N ARG A 116 -5.42 7.00 -7.88
CA ARG A 116 -4.80 7.05 -6.55
C ARG A 116 -5.70 6.35 -5.53
N PRO A 117 -5.15 5.79 -4.46
CA PRO A 117 -5.95 5.27 -3.36
C PRO A 117 -6.50 6.41 -2.50
N ILE A 118 -7.57 6.11 -1.78
CA ILE A 118 -8.08 6.93 -0.68
C ILE A 118 -7.77 6.23 0.64
N ASP A 119 -7.39 7.00 1.66
CA ASP A 119 -7.19 6.52 3.02
C ASP A 119 -8.51 6.26 3.71
N ILE A 120 -8.50 5.38 4.72
CA ILE A 120 -9.68 5.02 5.49
C ILE A 120 -9.84 6.00 6.67
N TRP A 121 -11.07 6.44 6.90
CA TRP A 121 -11.44 7.25 8.06
C TRP A 121 -11.45 6.35 9.31
N MET A 122 -10.53 6.58 10.26
CA MET A 122 -10.30 5.69 11.40
C MET A 122 -10.82 6.23 12.75
N THR A 123 -11.25 7.49 12.80
CA THR A 123 -11.81 8.09 14.03
C THR A 123 -13.35 8.09 14.00
N PRO A 124 -14.04 8.24 15.15
CA PRO A 124 -15.49 8.43 15.14
C PRO A 124 -15.89 9.57 14.21
N LEU A 125 -16.83 9.31 13.30
CA LEU A 125 -17.26 10.30 12.32
C LEU A 125 -18.03 11.44 13.01
N PRO A 126 -17.58 12.70 12.92
CA PRO A 126 -18.24 13.80 13.60
C PRO A 126 -19.66 14.01 13.06
N LEU A 127 -20.59 14.29 13.96
CA LEU A 127 -21.95 14.70 13.57
C LEU A 127 -21.90 15.98 12.75
N PHE A 128 -22.79 16.09 11.78
CA PHE A 128 -22.90 17.21 10.85
C PHE A 128 -21.65 17.42 9.98
N LYS A 129 -20.75 16.43 9.90
CA LYS A 129 -19.60 16.44 8.99
C LYS A 129 -20.11 16.53 7.55
N LYS A 130 -19.55 17.48 6.80
CA LYS A 130 -19.77 17.55 5.34
C LYS A 130 -18.86 16.56 4.64
N CYS A 131 -19.47 15.71 3.83
CA CYS A 131 -18.80 14.68 3.02
C CYS A 131 -19.32 14.75 1.58
N THR A 132 -18.61 14.15 0.66
CA THR A 132 -18.94 14.14 -0.76
C THR A 132 -19.19 12.72 -1.25
N ILE A 133 -20.30 12.52 -1.94
CA ILE A 133 -20.62 11.32 -2.71
C ILE A 133 -20.14 11.55 -4.14
N THR A 134 -19.55 10.54 -4.77
CA THR A 134 -19.17 10.58 -6.18
C THR A 134 -19.63 9.33 -6.91
N GLY A 135 -20.02 9.47 -8.18
CA GLY A 135 -20.46 8.33 -8.98
C GLY A 135 -21.05 8.70 -10.35
N TRP A 136 -21.39 7.67 -11.11
CA TRP A 136 -22.04 7.74 -12.42
C TRP A 136 -23.48 7.24 -12.38
N GLY A 137 -24.08 7.27 -11.22
CA GLY A 137 -25.47 6.84 -11.03
C GLY A 137 -26.48 7.77 -11.67
N SER A 138 -27.76 7.44 -11.50
CA SER A 138 -28.86 8.21 -12.01
C SER A 138 -28.96 9.58 -11.33
N THR A 139 -29.36 10.59 -12.08
CA THR A 139 -29.56 11.97 -11.60
C THR A 139 -30.97 12.23 -11.13
N GLN A 140 -31.84 11.27 -11.30
CA GLN A 140 -33.21 11.27 -10.81
C GLN A 140 -33.66 9.85 -10.49
N GLU A 141 -34.60 9.72 -9.57
CA GLU A 141 -35.14 8.40 -9.21
C GLU A 141 -35.73 7.70 -10.45
N ASN A 142 -35.27 6.45 -10.70
CA ASN A 142 -35.60 5.66 -11.89
C ASN A 142 -35.15 6.26 -13.24
N GLY A 143 -34.24 7.22 -13.23
CA GLY A 143 -33.68 7.80 -14.45
C GLY A 143 -32.48 7.00 -15.03
N PRO A 144 -31.98 7.39 -16.21
CA PRO A 144 -30.80 6.80 -16.79
C PRO A 144 -29.54 7.16 -15.97
N ARG A 145 -28.49 6.33 -16.05
CA ARG A 145 -27.15 6.67 -15.57
C ARG A 145 -26.54 7.75 -16.43
N VAL A 146 -25.56 8.43 -15.86
CA VAL A 146 -24.78 9.45 -16.58
C VAL A 146 -23.38 8.93 -16.87
N ASN A 147 -22.77 9.45 -17.95
CA ASN A 147 -21.45 9.01 -18.37
C ASN A 147 -20.34 9.83 -17.72
N ARG A 148 -20.58 11.09 -17.39
CA ARG A 148 -19.63 11.97 -16.70
C ARG A 148 -19.78 11.87 -15.20
N LEU A 149 -18.65 11.75 -14.49
CA LEU A 149 -18.61 11.64 -13.03
C LEU A 149 -19.29 12.84 -12.37
N GLN A 150 -20.17 12.56 -11.43
CA GLN A 150 -20.88 13.56 -10.64
C GLN A 150 -20.39 13.58 -9.21
N GLU A 151 -20.63 14.69 -8.52
CA GLU A 151 -20.37 14.86 -7.09
C GLU A 151 -21.51 15.61 -6.40
N VAL A 152 -21.78 15.26 -5.13
CA VAL A 152 -22.71 15.99 -4.28
C VAL A 152 -22.24 16.02 -2.83
N ASN A 153 -22.42 17.16 -2.18
CA ASN A 153 -22.14 17.33 -0.77
C ASN A 153 -23.35 16.94 0.08
N VAL A 154 -23.12 16.06 1.04
CA VAL A 154 -24.10 15.61 2.03
C VAL A 154 -23.57 15.85 3.44
N THR A 155 -24.47 15.87 4.41
CA THR A 155 -24.16 16.07 5.83
C THR A 155 -24.45 14.80 6.61
N VAL A 156 -23.50 14.35 7.44
CA VAL A 156 -23.69 13.21 8.34
C VAL A 156 -24.76 13.55 9.40
N LEU A 157 -25.75 12.70 9.55
CA LEU A 157 -26.88 12.92 10.45
C LEU A 157 -26.72 12.10 11.74
N PRO A 158 -27.24 12.59 12.88
CA PRO A 158 -27.29 11.81 14.10
C PRO A 158 -28.06 10.50 13.91
N SER A 159 -27.59 9.40 14.52
CA SER A 159 -28.19 8.07 14.39
C SER A 159 -29.64 8.04 14.89
N GLU A 160 -29.93 8.83 15.91
CA GLU A 160 -31.27 8.96 16.47
C GLU A 160 -32.25 9.54 15.45
N VAL A 161 -31.87 10.62 14.78
CA VAL A 161 -32.68 11.27 13.74
C VAL A 161 -32.90 10.30 12.58
N CYS A 162 -31.81 9.65 12.14
CA CYS A 162 -31.88 8.68 11.06
C CYS A 162 -32.76 7.48 11.43
N ASN A 163 -32.70 6.96 12.66
CA ASN A 163 -33.53 5.87 13.13
C ASN A 163 -35.03 6.24 13.23
N GLN A 164 -35.35 7.50 13.53
CA GLN A 164 -36.76 7.98 13.46
C GLN A 164 -37.26 7.88 12.01
N TYR A 165 -36.50 8.29 11.02
CA TYR A 165 -36.89 8.23 9.60
C TYR A 165 -36.99 6.81 9.06
N TYR A 166 -36.21 5.88 9.61
CA TYR A 166 -36.10 4.48 9.17
C TYR A 166 -36.69 3.46 10.17
N LEU A 167 -37.43 3.93 11.20
CA LEU A 167 -38.12 3.10 12.16
C LEU A 167 -37.24 2.04 12.84
N GLY A 168 -36.07 2.46 13.32
CA GLY A 168 -35.12 1.60 14.04
C GLY A 168 -34.33 0.63 13.15
N ARG A 169 -34.30 0.83 11.83
CA ARG A 169 -33.60 -0.08 10.88
C ARG A 169 -32.14 0.23 10.71
N ILE A 170 -31.61 1.35 11.22
CA ILE A 170 -30.20 1.71 11.17
C ILE A 170 -29.46 0.96 12.27
N ARG A 171 -28.50 0.13 11.87
CA ARG A 171 -27.65 -0.66 12.77
C ARG A 171 -26.36 0.09 13.09
N SER A 172 -25.62 -0.38 14.11
CA SER A 172 -24.35 0.23 14.55
C SER A 172 -23.27 0.28 13.47
N SER A 173 -23.33 -0.64 12.49
CA SER A 173 -22.41 -0.67 11.33
C SER A 173 -22.85 0.23 10.17
N MET A 174 -23.80 1.13 10.39
CA MET A 174 -24.35 2.03 9.39
C MET A 174 -24.45 3.45 9.94
N PHE A 175 -24.39 4.41 9.06
CA PHE A 175 -24.76 5.79 9.34
C PHE A 175 -25.51 6.40 8.17
N CYS A 176 -26.14 7.53 8.39
CA CYS A 176 -26.87 8.25 7.36
C CYS A 176 -26.19 9.58 7.02
N ALA A 177 -26.28 9.96 5.75
CA ALA A 177 -25.90 11.30 5.31
C ALA A 177 -26.88 11.81 4.25
N GLY A 178 -27.19 13.10 4.31
CA GLY A 178 -28.14 13.75 3.43
C GLY A 178 -28.56 15.10 3.97
N LYS A 179 -29.78 15.52 3.58
CA LYS A 179 -30.47 16.71 4.11
C LYS A 179 -31.89 16.32 4.52
N ASP A 180 -32.41 16.94 5.56
CA ASP A 180 -33.78 16.68 6.04
C ASP A 180 -34.84 17.02 4.99
N GLU A 181 -34.61 18.12 4.24
CA GLU A 181 -35.50 18.54 3.16
C GLU A 181 -35.41 17.65 1.92
N GLY A 182 -34.43 16.75 1.90
CA GLY A 182 -34.09 15.96 0.71
C GLY A 182 -33.33 16.79 -0.34
N GLY A 183 -33.48 16.42 -1.61
CA GLY A 183 -32.89 17.12 -2.75
C GLY A 183 -31.39 16.82 -2.99
N VAL A 184 -30.75 16.01 -2.14
CA VAL A 184 -29.36 15.54 -2.33
C VAL A 184 -29.22 14.11 -1.88
N ASP A 185 -28.70 13.22 -2.74
CA ASP A 185 -28.52 11.81 -2.40
C ASP A 185 -27.69 11.06 -3.45
N ALA A 186 -27.19 9.86 -3.10
CA ALA A 186 -26.80 8.82 -4.03
C ALA A 186 -28.03 8.18 -4.68
N CYS A 187 -27.92 7.71 -5.92
CA CYS A 187 -29.03 7.09 -6.62
C CYS A 187 -28.62 5.77 -7.30
N GLN A 188 -29.54 5.19 -8.13
CA GLN A 188 -29.29 3.92 -8.81
C GLN A 188 -28.02 4.03 -9.68
N GLY A 189 -27.05 3.17 -9.40
CA GLY A 189 -25.73 3.13 -10.05
C GLY A 189 -24.58 3.63 -9.21
N ASP A 190 -24.86 4.38 -8.11
CA ASP A 190 -23.83 4.81 -7.14
C ASP A 190 -23.56 3.75 -6.06
N SER A 191 -24.36 2.69 -5.99
CA SER A 191 -24.19 1.56 -5.05
C SER A 191 -22.73 1.09 -5.00
N GLY A 192 -22.16 0.98 -3.81
CA GLY A 192 -20.77 0.59 -3.60
C GLY A 192 -19.74 1.71 -3.81
N GLY A 193 -20.17 2.89 -4.28
CA GLY A 193 -19.34 4.07 -4.42
C GLY A 193 -18.94 4.68 -3.07
N PRO A 194 -17.93 5.58 -3.07
CA PRO A 194 -17.39 6.16 -1.85
C PRO A 194 -18.25 7.32 -1.32
N LEU A 195 -18.31 7.42 0.01
CA LEU A 195 -18.54 8.66 0.73
C LEU A 195 -17.22 9.15 1.30
N SER A 196 -16.70 10.22 0.72
CA SER A 196 -15.39 10.80 1.06
C SER A 196 -15.56 12.03 1.94
N CYS A 197 -14.90 12.09 3.09
CA CYS A 197 -14.98 13.20 4.04
C CYS A 197 -13.64 13.93 4.14
N PHE A 198 -13.66 15.26 4.10
CA PHE A 198 -12.44 16.07 4.18
C PHE A 198 -11.99 16.25 5.63
N THR A 199 -10.76 15.86 5.97
CA THR A 199 -10.23 15.96 7.34
C THR A 199 -9.79 17.38 7.73
N GLY A 200 -9.69 18.29 6.77
CA GLY A 200 -9.04 19.60 6.90
C GLY A 200 -7.76 19.68 6.04
N SER A 201 -7.15 18.53 5.74
CA SER A 201 -5.94 18.44 4.93
C SER A 201 -6.08 17.50 3.73
N ARG A 202 -6.90 16.44 3.83
CA ARG A 202 -7.13 15.44 2.78
C ARG A 202 -8.52 14.84 2.86
N TYR A 203 -8.93 14.10 1.83
CA TYR A 203 -10.14 13.27 1.86
C TYR A 203 -9.81 11.87 2.38
N GLU A 204 -10.70 11.33 3.21
CA GLU A 204 -10.66 9.95 3.69
C GLU A 204 -12.01 9.27 3.45
N LEU A 205 -12.00 7.95 3.22
CA LEU A 205 -13.18 7.14 2.97
C LEU A 205 -13.87 6.83 4.30
N ALA A 206 -15.04 7.42 4.51
CA ALA A 206 -15.84 7.20 5.71
C ALA A 206 -16.93 6.15 5.51
N GLY A 207 -17.48 6.04 4.30
CA GLY A 207 -18.58 5.14 4.03
C GLY A 207 -18.62 4.61 2.61
N VAL A 208 -19.41 3.53 2.44
CA VAL A 208 -19.76 2.94 1.16
C VAL A 208 -21.26 3.06 0.95
N VAL A 209 -21.68 3.55 -0.20
CA VAL A 209 -23.11 3.66 -0.57
C VAL A 209 -23.78 2.30 -0.50
N SER A 210 -24.78 2.13 0.38
CA SER A 210 -25.42 0.84 0.63
C SER A 210 -26.89 0.82 0.20
N TRP A 211 -27.76 1.63 0.82
CA TRP A 211 -29.18 1.61 0.53
C TRP A 211 -29.88 2.92 0.89
N GLY A 212 -31.12 3.07 0.43
CA GLY A 212 -32.01 4.19 0.76
C GLY A 212 -33.44 3.88 0.34
N VAL A 213 -34.35 4.79 0.61
CA VAL A 213 -35.76 4.72 0.16
C VAL A 213 -36.01 5.80 -0.87
N GLY A 214 -35.99 5.42 -2.15
CA GLY A 214 -35.96 6.35 -3.27
C GLY A 214 -34.60 7.01 -3.38
N CYS A 215 -34.54 8.21 -3.97
CA CYS A 215 -33.32 9.00 -4.06
C CYS A 215 -33.66 10.46 -3.77
N GLY A 216 -32.98 11.07 -2.79
CA GLY A 216 -33.14 12.48 -2.43
C GLY A 216 -34.51 12.87 -1.89
N ARG A 217 -35.28 11.93 -1.37
CA ARG A 217 -36.59 12.21 -0.76
C ARG A 217 -36.42 12.85 0.61
N ALA A 218 -37.31 13.80 0.95
CA ALA A 218 -37.33 14.42 2.26
C ALA A 218 -37.47 13.35 3.37
N ARG A 219 -36.69 13.48 4.45
CA ARG A 219 -36.62 12.55 5.58
C ARG A 219 -36.31 11.10 5.19
N LYS A 220 -35.56 10.92 4.08
CA LYS A 220 -35.06 9.63 3.62
C LYS A 220 -33.61 9.78 3.14
N PRO A 221 -32.67 10.13 4.05
CA PRO A 221 -31.26 10.29 3.68
C PRO A 221 -30.65 8.96 3.24
N GLY A 222 -29.59 9.01 2.45
CA GLY A 222 -28.83 7.81 2.07
C GLY A 222 -28.23 7.10 3.30
N VAL A 223 -28.15 5.78 3.24
CA VAL A 223 -27.56 4.93 4.27
C VAL A 223 -26.28 4.32 3.76
N TYR A 224 -25.23 4.43 4.54
CA TYR A 224 -23.85 4.05 4.22
C TYR A 224 -23.34 2.99 5.18
N THR A 225 -22.56 2.04 4.68
CA THR A 225 -21.78 1.15 5.54
C THR A 225 -20.67 1.94 6.19
N ASP A 226 -20.56 1.88 7.51
CA ASP A 226 -19.50 2.54 8.29
C ASP A 226 -18.19 1.77 8.15
N ILE A 227 -17.21 2.39 7.48
CA ILE A 227 -15.91 1.76 7.19
C ILE A 227 -15.10 1.52 8.46
N GLN A 228 -15.15 2.44 9.43
CA GLN A 228 -14.41 2.33 10.69
C GLN A 228 -14.76 1.02 11.42
N GLN A 229 -16.05 0.66 11.45
CA GLN A 229 -16.51 -0.57 12.10
C GLN A 229 -15.97 -1.86 11.45
N HIS A 230 -15.47 -1.75 10.24
CA HIS A 230 -15.00 -2.88 9.45
C HIS A 230 -13.50 -2.83 9.12
N ALA A 231 -12.77 -1.83 9.65
CA ALA A 231 -11.35 -1.60 9.34
C ALA A 231 -10.47 -2.81 9.67
N GLN A 232 -10.70 -3.46 10.81
CA GLN A 232 -9.98 -4.66 11.21
C GLN A 232 -10.21 -5.81 10.22
N TRP A 233 -11.47 -6.08 9.83
CA TRP A 233 -11.78 -7.11 8.84
C TRP A 233 -11.12 -6.81 7.48
N MET A 234 -11.12 -5.54 7.04
CA MET A 234 -10.45 -5.14 5.81
C MET A 234 -8.96 -5.43 5.87
N SER A 235 -8.32 -5.03 6.98
CA SER A 235 -6.91 -5.30 7.23
C SER A 235 -6.61 -6.80 7.17
N ASP A 236 -7.40 -7.62 7.84
CA ASP A 236 -7.23 -9.07 7.89
C ASP A 236 -7.38 -9.71 6.49
N ILE A 237 -8.40 -9.31 5.73
CA ILE A 237 -8.60 -9.82 4.37
C ILE A 237 -7.49 -9.38 3.42
N MET A 238 -7.02 -8.15 3.55
CA MET A 238 -5.93 -7.64 2.71
C MET A 238 -4.60 -8.32 3.04
N LYS A 239 -4.38 -8.67 4.31
CA LYS A 239 -3.24 -9.49 4.77
C LYS A 239 -3.38 -10.96 4.34
N ASP A 240 -4.54 -11.59 4.59
CA ASP A 240 -4.78 -13.03 4.45
C ASP A 240 -4.76 -13.54 2.99
N ARG A 241 -4.81 -12.67 1.99
CA ARG A 241 -4.82 -13.06 0.57
C ARG A 241 -3.61 -12.64 -0.23
N CYS A 242 -2.50 -12.39 0.44
CA CYS A 242 -1.19 -12.37 -0.20
C CYS A 242 -0.69 -13.80 -0.50
N GLY A 243 -1.57 -14.65 -0.99
CA GLY A 243 -1.18 -15.96 -1.52
C GLY A 243 -1.73 -17.19 -0.80
N LYS A 244 -2.81 -17.77 -1.34
CA LYS A 244 -3.05 -19.23 -1.26
C LYS A 244 -2.50 -19.91 -2.53
N GLN A 245 -1.28 -19.59 -2.91
CA GLN A 245 -0.40 -20.43 -3.69
C GLN A 245 0.94 -20.43 -2.97
N GLN A 246 1.12 -21.42 -2.08
CA GLN A 246 2.39 -21.87 -1.47
C GLN A 246 3.46 -20.77 -1.23
N SER A 247 3.08 -19.66 -0.57
CA SER A 247 4.00 -18.72 0.04
C SER A 247 3.65 -18.65 1.52
N PRO A 248 4.63 -18.66 2.42
CA PRO A 248 4.36 -18.57 3.85
C PRO A 248 3.61 -17.29 4.17
N SER A 249 2.67 -17.39 5.08
CA SER A 249 1.68 -16.43 5.51
C SER A 249 2.22 -14.99 5.64
N CYS A 250 1.58 -14.06 4.93
CA CYS A 250 1.64 -12.63 5.28
C CYS A 250 0.88 -12.33 6.59
N ASP A 251 0.70 -13.34 7.45
CA ASP A 251 -0.14 -13.28 8.64
C ASP A 251 0.53 -12.59 9.83
N HIS A 252 1.76 -12.12 9.63
CA HIS A 252 2.48 -11.41 10.68
C HIS A 252 3.06 -10.12 10.12
N ALA A 253 2.68 -9.01 10.76
CA ALA A 253 3.57 -7.84 10.83
C ALA A 253 5.00 -8.35 11.09
N PRO A 254 6.06 -7.63 10.65
CA PRO A 254 7.42 -8.07 10.93
C PRO A 254 7.60 -8.20 12.46
N GLY A 255 7.24 -9.32 13.05
CA GLY A 255 7.26 -9.52 14.50
C GLY A 255 6.60 -10.80 14.99
N LEU A 256 5.66 -11.39 14.24
CA LEU A 256 4.89 -12.54 14.70
C LEU A 256 4.99 -13.73 13.73
N ALA A 257 6.20 -14.17 13.40
CA ALA A 257 6.40 -15.56 13.05
C ALA A 257 6.38 -16.35 14.36
N SER A 258 5.34 -17.15 14.61
CA SER A 258 5.30 -18.10 15.71
C SER A 258 6.56 -18.95 15.68
N LEU A 259 7.35 -18.88 16.74
CA LEU A 259 8.39 -19.86 17.02
C LEU A 259 7.69 -21.21 17.23
N SER A 260 7.62 -22.05 16.21
CA SER A 260 7.40 -23.46 16.43
C SER A 260 8.74 -24.04 16.89
N VAL A 261 8.88 -24.19 18.20
CA VAL A 261 9.96 -24.99 18.79
C VAL A 261 9.57 -26.45 18.53
N SER A 262 10.32 -27.15 17.68
CA SER A 262 10.24 -28.60 17.62
C SER A 262 10.72 -29.19 18.96
N GLN A 263 10.23 -30.36 19.36
CA GLN A 263 10.60 -31.02 20.61
C GLN A 263 12.11 -31.27 20.74
N ASP A 264 12.89 -31.08 19.70
CA ASP A 264 14.35 -31.27 19.63
C ASP A 264 15.17 -29.98 19.78
N GLY A 265 14.54 -28.83 20.10
CA GLY A 265 15.24 -27.57 20.40
C GLY A 265 15.85 -26.85 19.19
N GLU A 266 15.58 -27.26 17.95
CA GLU A 266 15.99 -26.53 16.75
C GLU A 266 15.02 -25.37 16.44
N VAL A 267 15.57 -24.17 16.40
CA VAL A 267 14.86 -22.94 15.97
C VAL A 267 14.89 -22.89 14.45
N SER A 268 13.78 -23.19 13.78
CA SER A 268 13.69 -23.02 12.35
C SER A 268 13.67 -21.52 12.00
N VAL A 269 14.76 -21.04 11.40
CA VAL A 269 14.86 -19.69 10.86
C VAL A 269 14.18 -19.67 9.49
N GLY A 270 13.34 -18.66 9.24
CA GLY A 270 12.49 -18.59 8.05
C GLY A 270 13.26 -18.56 6.72
N ASN A 271 12.70 -19.19 5.71
CA ASN A 271 13.16 -19.12 4.33
C ASN A 271 12.96 -17.70 3.75
N VAL A 272 13.74 -17.36 2.69
CA VAL A 272 13.45 -16.18 1.86
C VAL A 272 12.05 -16.30 1.28
N THR A 273 11.25 -15.28 1.46
CA THR A 273 9.87 -15.24 0.99
C THR A 273 9.59 -13.95 0.23
N GLU A 274 8.68 -14.02 -0.73
CA GLU A 274 8.18 -12.80 -1.36
C GLU A 274 7.54 -11.89 -0.29
N SER A 275 7.96 -10.62 -0.25
CA SER A 275 7.36 -9.62 0.62
C SER A 275 5.92 -9.33 0.20
N CYS A 276 5.06 -8.97 1.15
CA CYS A 276 3.80 -8.35 0.79
C CYS A 276 4.07 -7.00 0.12
N PRO A 277 3.28 -6.63 -0.90
CA PRO A 277 3.42 -5.33 -1.54
C PRO A 277 3.34 -4.18 -0.51
N PHE A 278 4.31 -3.27 -0.58
CA PHE A 278 4.41 -2.07 0.27
C PHE A 278 4.65 -2.32 1.76
N PHE A 279 5.01 -3.54 2.13
CA PHE A 279 5.32 -3.92 3.51
C PHE A 279 6.59 -3.25 4.05
N TRP A 280 7.54 -2.92 3.16
CA TRP A 280 8.77 -2.21 3.47
C TRP A 280 8.77 -0.81 2.83
N PRO A 281 8.08 0.18 3.42
CA PRO A 281 7.86 1.49 2.79
C PRO A 281 9.13 2.31 2.60
N TRP A 282 10.18 2.02 3.37
CA TRP A 282 11.50 2.65 3.26
C TRP A 282 12.42 2.01 2.22
N GLN A 283 12.10 0.83 1.71
CA GLN A 283 12.88 0.18 0.65
C GLN A 283 12.81 0.98 -0.63
N VAL A 284 13.97 1.31 -1.21
CA VAL A 284 14.05 2.00 -2.49
C VAL A 284 14.91 1.25 -3.49
N SER A 285 14.59 1.42 -4.77
CA SER A 285 15.35 0.91 -5.90
C SER A 285 16.16 2.06 -6.52
N LEU A 286 17.48 1.91 -6.58
CA LEU A 286 18.35 2.80 -7.32
C LEU A 286 18.38 2.36 -8.77
N GLN A 287 18.01 3.27 -9.67
CA GLN A 287 17.85 2.94 -11.08
C GLN A 287 18.65 3.89 -11.97
N SER A 288 19.20 3.30 -13.02
CA SER A 288 19.84 4.02 -14.13
C SER A 288 19.15 3.62 -15.42
N SER A 289 18.68 4.61 -16.18
CA SER A 289 17.89 4.39 -17.42
C SER A 289 16.74 3.40 -17.24
N GLY A 290 16.06 3.48 -16.08
CA GLY A 290 14.91 2.63 -15.75
C GLY A 290 15.25 1.20 -15.32
N ARG A 291 16.53 0.86 -15.13
CA ARG A 291 16.99 -0.46 -14.66
C ARG A 291 17.51 -0.39 -13.24
N HIS A 292 17.03 -1.27 -12.40
CA HIS A 292 17.53 -1.48 -11.05
C HIS A 292 18.98 -1.97 -11.07
N TYR A 293 19.83 -1.41 -10.19
CA TYR A 293 21.22 -1.85 -10.04
C TYR A 293 21.69 -1.91 -8.59
N CYS A 294 21.02 -1.22 -7.68
CA CYS A 294 21.27 -1.23 -6.24
C CYS A 294 20.00 -0.91 -5.47
N SER A 295 20.00 -1.29 -4.21
CA SER A 295 18.97 -0.91 -3.24
C SER A 295 19.41 0.29 -2.40
N GLY A 296 18.47 0.86 -1.64
CA GLY A 296 18.73 1.91 -0.66
C GLY A 296 17.62 1.98 0.36
N VAL A 297 17.80 2.82 1.35
CA VAL A 297 16.86 3.01 2.45
C VAL A 297 16.51 4.47 2.61
N LEU A 298 15.22 4.78 2.49
CA LEU A 298 14.71 6.11 2.76
C LEU A 298 14.69 6.36 4.28
N ILE A 299 15.52 7.28 4.75
CA ILE A 299 15.66 7.62 6.18
C ILE A 299 14.97 8.94 6.54
N HIS A 300 14.70 9.78 5.57
CA HIS A 300 14.01 11.06 5.71
C HIS A 300 13.39 11.45 4.36
N ARG A 301 12.46 12.40 4.35
CA ARG A 301 11.76 12.86 3.12
C ARG A 301 12.69 13.23 1.96
N ARG A 302 13.91 13.67 2.23
CA ARG A 302 14.91 14.05 1.21
C ARG A 302 16.17 13.19 1.20
N TRP A 303 16.27 12.19 2.07
CA TRP A 303 17.51 11.47 2.27
C TRP A 303 17.37 9.97 2.15
N VAL A 304 18.24 9.38 1.37
CA VAL A 304 18.38 7.94 1.18
C VAL A 304 19.78 7.52 1.56
N VAL A 305 19.91 6.45 2.34
CA VAL A 305 21.17 5.77 2.61
C VAL A 305 21.33 4.63 1.60
N ALA A 306 22.54 4.49 1.06
CA ALA A 306 22.88 3.41 0.14
C ALA A 306 24.36 2.98 0.31
N ALA A 307 24.76 1.88 -0.33
CA ALA A 307 26.16 1.48 -0.36
C ALA A 307 26.96 2.36 -1.31
N LYS A 308 28.16 2.78 -0.88
CA LYS A 308 29.05 3.64 -1.68
C LYS A 308 29.52 2.98 -2.97
N HIS A 309 29.79 1.67 -2.92
CA HIS A 309 30.25 0.92 -4.10
C HIS A 309 29.19 0.83 -5.21
N CYS A 310 27.92 1.23 -4.96
CA CYS A 310 26.91 1.40 -6.00
C CYS A 310 27.24 2.51 -7.00
N ASN A 311 28.17 3.40 -6.66
CA ASN A 311 28.71 4.45 -7.53
C ASN A 311 27.61 5.32 -8.16
N ILE A 312 26.74 5.85 -7.31
CA ILE A 312 25.52 6.58 -7.69
C ILE A 312 25.92 7.92 -8.34
N ARG A 313 25.29 8.24 -9.47
CA ARG A 313 25.58 9.45 -10.25
C ARG A 313 24.53 10.51 -10.00
N PRO A 314 24.87 11.65 -9.38
CA PRO A 314 23.91 12.74 -9.17
C PRO A 314 23.43 13.28 -10.53
N LYS A 315 22.17 13.74 -10.58
CA LYS A 315 21.48 14.28 -11.77
C LYS A 315 21.32 13.29 -12.94
N VAL A 316 21.65 12.03 -12.77
CA VAL A 316 21.52 10.95 -13.77
C VAL A 316 20.68 9.82 -13.22
N ASP A 317 21.04 9.30 -12.05
CA ASP A 317 20.37 8.17 -11.44
C ASP A 317 19.16 8.62 -10.62
N VAL A 318 18.17 7.75 -10.52
CA VAL A 318 16.91 8.02 -9.85
C VAL A 318 16.66 7.03 -8.71
N VAL A 319 15.92 7.50 -7.73
CA VAL A 319 15.36 6.70 -6.62
C VAL A 319 13.92 6.39 -6.94
N ALA A 320 13.60 5.11 -7.07
CA ALA A 320 12.26 4.61 -7.28
C ALA A 320 11.69 4.12 -5.94
N LEU A 321 10.56 4.71 -5.53
CA LEU A 321 9.91 4.54 -4.26
C LEU A 321 8.57 3.81 -4.43
N GLY A 322 8.18 2.99 -3.43
CA GLY A 322 6.92 2.26 -3.45
C GLY A 322 6.88 1.18 -4.54
N LEU A 323 8.02 0.54 -4.81
CA LEU A 323 8.13 -0.62 -5.68
C LEU A 323 8.02 -1.92 -4.88
N HIS A 324 7.25 -2.87 -5.42
CA HIS A 324 7.29 -4.27 -5.00
C HIS A 324 7.87 -5.14 -6.12
N ASP A 325 7.45 -4.92 -7.33
CA ASP A 325 7.86 -5.67 -8.52
C ASP A 325 8.54 -4.70 -9.50
N LEU A 326 9.79 -4.99 -9.87
CA LEU A 326 10.62 -4.15 -10.74
C LEU A 326 10.07 -3.99 -12.17
N ARG A 327 9.17 -4.87 -12.59
CA ARG A 327 8.48 -4.81 -13.90
C ARG A 327 7.41 -3.71 -13.96
N PHE A 328 7.01 -3.15 -12.81
CA PHE A 328 6.00 -2.12 -12.73
C PHE A 328 6.60 -0.74 -12.48
N LEU A 329 5.80 0.29 -12.75
CA LEU A 329 6.23 1.66 -12.46
C LEU A 329 6.20 1.93 -10.96
N PRO A 330 7.21 2.61 -10.41
CA PRO A 330 7.24 3.00 -9.01
C PRO A 330 6.11 3.99 -8.67
N ALA A 331 5.70 4.02 -7.41
CA ALA A 331 4.74 5.03 -6.93
C ALA A 331 5.31 6.46 -7.07
N GLN A 332 6.62 6.60 -6.89
CA GLN A 332 7.35 7.84 -7.11
C GLN A 332 8.73 7.53 -7.71
N THR A 333 9.17 8.36 -8.67
CA THR A 333 10.56 8.37 -9.16
C THR A 333 11.13 9.75 -8.89
N VAL A 334 12.21 9.81 -8.14
CA VAL A 334 12.85 11.08 -7.74
C VAL A 334 14.31 11.06 -8.15
N LEU A 335 14.75 12.13 -8.81
CA LEU A 335 16.13 12.29 -9.25
C LEU A 335 17.07 12.47 -8.04
N VAL A 336 18.23 11.86 -8.06
CA VAL A 336 19.30 12.12 -7.09
C VAL A 336 19.92 13.48 -7.40
N ASP A 337 19.82 14.43 -6.48
CA ASP A 337 20.40 15.78 -6.65
C ASP A 337 21.89 15.81 -6.28
N LYS A 338 22.23 15.28 -5.10
CA LYS A 338 23.61 15.21 -4.60
C LYS A 338 23.91 13.86 -3.97
N VAL A 339 25.18 13.46 -4.00
CA VAL A 339 25.70 12.26 -3.35
C VAL A 339 26.83 12.68 -2.41
N PHE A 340 26.74 12.24 -1.17
CA PHE A 340 27.75 12.45 -0.14
C PHE A 340 28.33 11.09 0.22
N ASN A 341 29.58 10.88 -0.15
CA ASN A 341 30.30 9.64 0.13
C ASN A 341 31.07 9.75 1.43
N LEU A 342 30.95 8.75 2.30
CA LEU A 342 31.79 8.67 3.47
C LEU A 342 33.27 8.58 3.03
N PRO A 343 34.19 9.35 3.67
CA PRO A 343 35.62 9.27 3.37
C PRO A 343 36.18 7.84 3.48
N GLN A 344 37.02 7.43 2.56
CA GLN A 344 37.67 6.12 2.61
C GLN A 344 38.94 6.18 3.47
N ASP A 345 39.16 5.13 4.26
CA ASP A 345 40.39 4.90 5.02
C ASP A 345 41.48 4.12 4.25
N GLY A 346 41.24 3.83 2.95
CA GLY A 346 42.16 3.08 2.09
C GLY A 346 42.21 1.57 2.36
N SER A 347 41.38 1.03 3.25
CA SER A 347 41.33 -0.41 3.56
C SER A 347 40.56 -1.20 2.49
N PHE A 348 40.95 -2.45 2.27
CA PHE A 348 40.18 -3.41 1.48
C PHE A 348 39.93 -4.68 2.31
N PRO A 349 38.69 -5.16 2.48
CA PRO A 349 37.44 -4.54 2.05
C PRO A 349 37.21 -3.19 2.75
N PRO A 350 36.43 -2.27 2.13
CA PRO A 350 36.22 -0.95 2.70
C PRO A 350 35.49 -1.04 4.03
N LYS A 351 36.06 -0.45 5.08
CA LYS A 351 35.44 -0.37 6.41
C LYS A 351 34.21 0.54 6.42
N SER A 352 34.14 1.46 5.46
CA SER A 352 33.15 2.53 5.34
C SER A 352 32.55 2.52 3.93
N ASP A 353 31.52 1.71 3.72
CA ASP A 353 30.82 1.59 2.43
C ASP A 353 29.43 2.24 2.50
N LEU A 354 29.41 3.57 2.71
CA LEU A 354 28.18 4.31 2.90
C LEU A 354 28.11 5.57 2.05
N SER A 355 26.96 5.84 1.47
CA SER A 355 26.61 7.09 0.78
C SER A 355 25.25 7.61 1.27
N LEU A 356 25.16 8.93 1.39
CA LEU A 356 23.91 9.66 1.57
C LEU A 356 23.52 10.33 0.26
N LEU A 357 22.29 10.12 -0.16
CA LEU A 357 21.73 10.66 -1.39
C LEU A 357 20.69 11.72 -1.02
N ARG A 358 20.89 12.95 -1.51
CA ARG A 358 19.87 13.98 -1.42
C ARG A 358 18.95 13.87 -2.63
N LEU A 359 17.65 13.81 -2.37
CA LEU A 359 16.62 13.79 -3.40
C LEU A 359 16.32 15.21 -3.91
N SER A 360 16.09 15.38 -5.21
CA SER A 360 15.77 16.67 -5.84
C SER A 360 14.45 17.25 -5.31
N VAL A 361 13.49 16.41 -4.95
CA VAL A 361 12.23 16.78 -4.29
C VAL A 361 11.95 15.82 -3.12
N PRO A 362 11.21 16.27 -2.07
CA PRO A 362 10.89 15.40 -0.96
C PRO A 362 10.02 14.22 -1.37
N ALA A 363 10.31 13.04 -0.84
CA ALA A 363 9.40 11.88 -0.89
C ALA A 363 8.12 12.16 -0.08
N ARG A 364 7.01 11.55 -0.47
CA ARG A 364 5.71 11.67 0.20
C ARG A 364 5.45 10.44 1.04
N PHE A 365 5.18 10.60 2.33
CA PHE A 365 4.91 9.54 3.31
C PHE A 365 3.47 9.49 3.78
N LYS A 366 3.12 8.32 4.38
CA LYS A 366 1.98 8.11 5.27
C LYS A 366 2.51 7.58 6.61
N ASP A 367 1.91 7.99 7.72
CA ASP A 367 2.35 7.64 9.08
C ASP A 367 1.47 6.51 9.65
N GLU A 368 2.09 5.47 10.28
CA GLU A 368 1.43 4.38 11.04
C GLU A 368 2.31 3.92 12.22
N GLU A 369 1.70 3.46 13.35
CA GLU A 369 2.37 3.11 14.63
C GLU A 369 2.60 1.57 14.83
N PRO A 370 3.59 1.14 15.68
CA PRO A 370 4.12 -0.23 15.79
C PRO A 370 4.03 -0.97 17.14
N ASP A 371 4.37 -2.29 17.21
CA ASP A 371 4.30 -3.23 18.35
C ASP A 371 5.65 -3.88 18.76
N ASP A 372 5.71 -4.57 19.93
CA ASP A 372 6.90 -4.86 20.76
C ASP A 372 7.64 -6.22 20.59
N SER A 373 8.75 -6.32 19.83
CA SER A 373 9.86 -7.31 20.03
C SER A 373 11.06 -7.13 19.08
N TRP A 374 12.30 -7.58 19.46
CA TRP A 374 13.48 -7.47 18.58
C TRP A 374 13.54 -8.59 17.54
N HIS A 375 13.34 -8.24 16.28
CA HIS A 375 13.59 -9.12 15.15
C HIS A 375 14.29 -8.35 14.05
N CYS A 376 15.28 -8.96 13.39
CA CYS A 376 15.99 -8.32 12.29
C CYS A 376 15.60 -8.94 10.95
N PHE A 377 15.48 -8.09 9.93
CA PHE A 377 15.10 -8.46 8.57
C PHE A 377 15.99 -7.73 7.58
N THR A 378 16.14 -8.32 6.40
CA THR A 378 16.56 -7.59 5.21
C THR A 378 15.53 -7.78 4.12
N SER A 379 15.43 -6.81 3.21
CA SER A 379 14.57 -6.87 2.04
C SER A 379 15.33 -6.42 0.81
N GLY A 380 15.08 -7.04 -0.35
CA GLY A 380 15.79 -6.73 -1.58
C GLY A 380 15.23 -7.46 -2.79
N TRP A 381 15.77 -7.11 -3.96
CA TRP A 381 15.52 -7.75 -5.25
C TRP A 381 16.70 -8.60 -5.73
N GLY A 382 17.64 -8.92 -4.86
CA GLY A 382 18.80 -9.73 -5.18
C GLY A 382 18.47 -11.14 -5.59
N ALA A 383 19.32 -11.75 -6.41
CA ALA A 383 19.15 -13.12 -6.85
C ALA A 383 19.29 -14.09 -5.67
N ALA A 384 18.26 -14.81 -5.35
CA ALA A 384 18.36 -15.94 -4.42
C ALA A 384 19.06 -17.10 -5.15
N ALA A 385 20.27 -17.40 -4.69
CA ALA A 385 21.13 -18.41 -5.33
C ALA A 385 20.42 -19.74 -5.57
N GLY A 386 20.27 -20.10 -6.83
CA GLY A 386 19.89 -21.45 -7.24
C GLY A 386 18.44 -21.86 -6.98
N ARG A 387 17.55 -20.97 -6.56
CA ARG A 387 16.13 -21.25 -6.40
C ARG A 387 15.34 -20.79 -7.62
N ALA A 388 14.91 -21.73 -8.42
CA ALA A 388 14.08 -21.50 -9.61
C ALA A 388 12.66 -21.00 -9.29
N ASP A 389 12.27 -21.02 -8.02
CA ASP A 389 10.94 -20.66 -7.52
C ASP A 389 10.83 -19.21 -7.02
N ILE A 390 11.93 -18.46 -7.00
CA ILE A 390 11.95 -17.06 -6.57
C ILE A 390 11.98 -16.14 -7.78
N ASP A 391 10.94 -15.30 -7.92
CA ASP A 391 10.85 -14.29 -8.98
C ASP A 391 11.79 -13.12 -8.66
N PRO A 392 12.90 -12.90 -9.42
CA PRO A 392 13.88 -11.86 -9.13
C PRO A 392 13.34 -10.44 -9.32
N ASP A 393 12.21 -10.27 -9.99
CA ASP A 393 11.59 -8.97 -10.22
C ASP A 393 10.72 -8.52 -9.04
N ARG A 394 10.38 -9.43 -8.11
CA ARG A 394 9.58 -9.12 -6.94
C ARG A 394 10.43 -8.89 -5.71
N LEU A 395 9.99 -7.95 -4.86
CA LEU A 395 10.67 -7.69 -3.58
C LEU A 395 10.50 -8.87 -2.65
N HIS A 396 11.62 -9.38 -2.14
CA HIS A 396 11.67 -10.45 -1.14
C HIS A 396 12.17 -9.91 0.19
N HIS A 397 11.87 -10.62 1.25
CA HIS A 397 12.45 -10.37 2.56
C HIS A 397 12.83 -11.68 3.24
N VAL A 398 13.72 -11.58 4.21
CA VAL A 398 14.13 -12.70 5.03
C VAL A 398 14.43 -12.23 6.45
N ARG A 399 14.01 -13.03 7.42
CA ARG A 399 14.41 -12.85 8.82
C ARG A 399 15.85 -13.31 8.97
N LEU A 400 16.64 -12.51 9.69
CA LEU A 400 18.06 -12.72 9.87
C LEU A 400 18.39 -12.99 11.33
N THR A 401 19.37 -13.87 11.57
CA THR A 401 20.01 -14.06 12.88
C THR A 401 21.36 -13.35 12.86
N LEU A 402 21.59 -12.47 13.82
CA LEU A 402 22.86 -11.77 13.95
C LEU A 402 23.96 -12.74 14.40
N VAL A 403 25.11 -12.64 13.77
CA VAL A 403 26.31 -13.42 14.09
C VAL A 403 27.27 -12.54 14.88
N ASN A 404 27.80 -13.05 16.00
CA ASN A 404 28.79 -12.29 16.76
C ASN A 404 30.09 -12.09 15.97
N GLN A 405 30.84 -11.03 16.30
CA GLN A 405 32.05 -10.63 15.60
C GLN A 405 33.12 -11.74 15.54
N THR A 406 33.29 -12.51 16.62
CA THR A 406 34.28 -13.58 16.71
C THR A 406 33.97 -14.69 15.69
N ASN A 407 32.73 -15.14 15.66
CA ASN A 407 32.30 -16.19 14.72
C ASN A 407 32.33 -15.66 13.27
N CYS A 408 31.94 -14.41 13.04
CA CYS A 408 32.00 -13.82 11.74
C CYS A 408 33.44 -13.76 11.19
N ARG A 409 34.38 -13.31 12.01
CA ARG A 409 35.82 -13.28 11.67
C ARG A 409 36.39 -14.67 11.38
N SER A 410 35.95 -15.70 12.08
CA SER A 410 36.37 -17.08 11.82
C SER A 410 35.88 -17.59 10.46
N LEU A 411 34.67 -17.22 10.05
CA LEU A 411 34.06 -17.65 8.79
C LEU A 411 34.62 -16.92 7.57
N TRP A 412 35.01 -15.65 7.70
CA TRP A 412 35.52 -14.82 6.61
C TRP A 412 37.03 -14.62 6.58
N GLY A 413 37.72 -14.98 7.68
CA GLY A 413 39.13 -14.65 7.89
C GLY A 413 39.31 -13.34 8.67
N GLY A 414 40.19 -13.35 9.68
CA GLY A 414 40.27 -12.31 10.71
C GLY A 414 40.56 -10.90 10.25
N GLY A 415 41.12 -10.69 9.04
CA GLY A 415 41.46 -9.36 8.51
C GLY A 415 40.33 -8.67 7.72
N LEU A 416 39.27 -9.39 7.35
CA LEU A 416 38.21 -8.87 6.47
C LEU A 416 37.06 -8.20 7.23
N ILE A 417 36.84 -8.54 8.49
CA ILE A 417 35.71 -8.07 9.29
C ILE A 417 36.19 -7.06 10.33
N SER A 418 35.75 -5.81 10.19
CA SER A 418 35.98 -4.72 11.14
C SER A 418 34.86 -4.63 12.18
N ASP A 419 35.08 -3.83 13.25
CA ASP A 419 34.06 -3.57 14.27
C ASP A 419 32.88 -2.78 13.73
N SER A 420 33.08 -2.01 12.64
CA SER A 420 32.01 -1.29 11.91
C SER A 420 31.14 -2.18 11.02
N HIS A 421 31.36 -3.49 11.01
CA HIS A 421 30.51 -4.43 10.30
C HIS A 421 29.53 -5.14 11.25
N ILE A 422 28.35 -5.45 10.75
CA ILE A 422 27.38 -6.39 11.34
C ILE A 422 27.34 -7.61 10.41
N CYS A 423 27.30 -8.79 11.00
CA CYS A 423 27.19 -10.05 10.27
C CYS A 423 25.85 -10.71 10.57
N SER A 424 25.24 -11.31 9.57
CA SER A 424 24.00 -12.05 9.77
C SER A 424 23.94 -13.30 8.90
N HIS A 425 23.25 -14.33 9.41
CA HIS A 425 22.85 -15.51 8.66
C HIS A 425 21.35 -15.51 8.41
N ALA A 426 20.96 -15.98 7.23
CA ALA A 426 19.66 -16.57 7.01
C ALA A 426 19.82 -18.10 7.00
N ALA A 427 18.95 -18.82 7.66
CA ALA A 427 19.10 -20.28 7.84
C ALA A 427 19.15 -21.10 6.55
N SER A 428 18.76 -20.53 5.42
CA SER A 428 18.72 -21.25 4.14
C SER A 428 19.15 -20.42 2.93
N SER A 429 19.64 -19.20 3.13
CA SER A 429 20.11 -18.36 2.03
C SER A 429 21.15 -17.37 2.49
N SER A 430 22.20 -17.17 1.70
CA SER A 430 23.12 -16.05 1.86
C SER A 430 22.54 -14.82 1.18
N SER A 431 22.89 -13.63 1.68
CA SER A 431 22.72 -12.39 0.93
C SER A 431 23.57 -12.45 -0.33
N CYS A 432 22.94 -12.31 -1.48
CA CYS A 432 23.58 -12.42 -2.78
C CYS A 432 23.94 -11.06 -3.38
N MET A 433 24.77 -11.09 -4.44
CA MET A 433 24.99 -9.90 -5.25
C MET A 433 23.66 -9.42 -5.87
N GLY A 434 23.34 -8.15 -5.69
CA GLY A 434 22.08 -7.53 -6.12
C GLY A 434 21.34 -6.86 -4.97
N ASP A 435 21.61 -7.27 -3.73
CA ASP A 435 21.08 -6.64 -2.52
C ASP A 435 21.96 -5.50 -1.98
N ALA A 436 23.03 -5.13 -2.67
CA ALA A 436 23.91 -4.03 -2.25
C ALA A 436 23.09 -2.76 -1.94
N GLY A 437 23.29 -2.18 -0.75
CA GLY A 437 22.51 -1.06 -0.27
C GLY A 437 21.18 -1.45 0.41
N ALA A 438 20.81 -2.72 0.43
CA ALA A 438 19.59 -3.18 1.12
C ALA A 438 19.70 -3.01 2.65
N PRO A 439 18.59 -2.72 3.34
CA PRO A 439 18.60 -2.46 4.76
C PRO A 439 18.74 -3.71 5.62
N LEU A 440 19.45 -3.61 6.75
CA LEU A 440 19.25 -4.45 7.92
C LEU A 440 18.34 -3.68 8.89
N ILE A 441 17.10 -4.06 8.95
CA ILE A 441 16.09 -3.45 9.82
C ILE A 441 15.88 -4.34 11.03
N CYS A 442 16.03 -3.78 12.21
CA CYS A 442 15.75 -4.49 13.45
C CYS A 442 14.61 -3.79 14.19
N GLN A 443 13.62 -4.57 14.62
CA GLN A 443 12.47 -4.08 15.38
C GLN A 443 12.71 -4.28 16.87
N LYS A 444 12.39 -3.28 17.67
CA LYS A 444 12.34 -3.35 19.14
C LYS A 444 11.17 -2.56 19.67
N ARG A 445 10.34 -3.20 20.47
CA ARG A 445 9.15 -2.56 21.07
C ARG A 445 8.34 -1.79 20.02
N GLY A 446 8.12 -2.44 18.86
CA GLY A 446 7.34 -1.90 17.78
C GLY A 446 8.01 -0.82 16.94
N THR A 447 9.16 -0.30 17.34
CA THR A 447 9.91 0.68 16.54
C THR A 447 10.92 -0.03 15.65
N TYR A 448 10.98 0.34 14.37
CA TYR A 448 11.96 -0.14 13.42
C TYR A 448 13.20 0.74 13.41
N PHE A 449 14.36 0.10 13.46
CA PHE A 449 15.66 0.76 13.44
C PHE A 449 16.46 0.28 12.23
N LEU A 450 16.99 1.21 11.44
CA LEU A 450 17.99 0.90 10.46
C LEU A 450 19.33 0.63 11.17
N SER A 451 19.69 -0.66 11.29
CA SER A 451 20.90 -1.10 11.99
C SER A 451 22.10 -1.22 11.06
N GLY A 452 21.85 -1.54 9.79
CA GLY A 452 22.93 -1.71 8.80
C GLY A 452 22.46 -1.59 7.36
N VAL A 453 23.43 -1.53 6.45
CA VAL A 453 23.21 -1.53 5.00
C VAL A 453 24.12 -2.60 4.40
N VAL A 454 23.55 -3.47 3.53
CA VAL A 454 24.32 -4.52 2.85
C VAL A 454 25.49 -3.92 2.08
N THR A 455 26.69 -4.34 2.41
CA THR A 455 27.91 -3.86 1.77
C THR A 455 28.57 -4.93 0.91
N TRP A 456 28.75 -6.15 1.42
CA TRP A 456 29.29 -7.25 0.63
C TRP A 456 28.91 -8.63 1.22
N GLY A 457 29.15 -9.70 0.43
CA GLY A 457 28.84 -11.04 0.80
C GLY A 457 29.49 -12.05 -0.14
N SER A 458 29.12 -13.33 -0.06
CA SER A 458 29.64 -14.36 -0.96
C SER A 458 29.14 -14.13 -2.39
N ARG A 459 30.07 -14.06 -3.37
CA ARG A 459 29.71 -13.98 -4.79
C ARG A 459 28.99 -15.22 -5.31
N ARG A 460 29.11 -16.35 -4.62
CA ARG A 460 28.47 -17.62 -4.97
C ARG A 460 27.22 -17.89 -4.14
N CYS A 461 26.85 -16.94 -3.29
CA CYS A 461 25.72 -17.09 -2.36
C CYS A 461 25.88 -18.32 -1.44
N ASP A 462 27.11 -18.55 -0.96
CA ASP A 462 27.41 -19.68 -0.10
C ASP A 462 26.63 -19.55 1.24
N ALA A 463 25.83 -20.55 1.57
CA ALA A 463 24.97 -20.54 2.76
C ALA A 463 25.81 -20.48 4.07
N ASP A 464 27.05 -20.95 4.05
CA ASP A 464 27.97 -20.95 5.19
C ASP A 464 28.64 -19.59 5.44
N LYS A 465 28.47 -18.63 4.53
CA LYS A 465 29.07 -17.30 4.64
C LYS A 465 28.01 -16.26 5.03
N PRO A 466 28.14 -15.61 6.22
CA PRO A 466 27.20 -14.59 6.64
C PRO A 466 27.25 -13.36 5.70
N ALA A 467 26.11 -12.70 5.54
CA ALA A 467 26.04 -11.39 4.90
C ALA A 467 26.70 -10.33 5.79
N ILE A 468 27.34 -9.35 5.14
CA ILE A 468 28.06 -8.26 5.80
C ILE A 468 27.34 -6.94 5.56
N PHE A 469 27.06 -6.24 6.65
CA PHE A 469 26.41 -4.94 6.65
C PHE A 469 27.32 -3.88 7.25
N THR A 470 27.34 -2.70 6.69
CA THR A 470 27.94 -1.51 7.32
C THR A 470 27.03 -1.10 8.49
N ARG A 471 27.59 -0.95 9.70
CA ARG A 471 26.88 -0.58 10.93
C ARG A 471 26.52 0.91 10.89
N ILE A 472 25.23 1.25 10.87
CA ILE A 472 24.77 2.65 10.74
C ILE A 472 25.06 3.47 12.01
N SER A 473 24.99 2.87 13.21
CA SER A 473 25.24 3.60 14.47
C SER A 473 26.62 4.25 14.54
N ASP A 474 27.61 3.68 13.88
CA ASP A 474 28.99 4.21 13.86
C ASP A 474 29.11 5.51 13.05
N TYR A 475 28.13 5.80 12.20
CA TYR A 475 28.11 6.94 11.29
C TYR A 475 26.98 7.93 11.58
N GLY A 476 26.32 7.81 12.72
CA GLY A 476 25.19 8.67 13.13
C GLY A 476 25.54 10.15 13.09
N SER A 477 26.69 10.55 13.67
CA SER A 477 27.14 11.94 13.68
C SER A 477 27.36 12.50 12.28
N TRP A 478 27.99 11.73 11.39
CA TRP A 478 28.18 12.14 10.01
C TRP A 478 26.86 12.25 9.23
N ILE A 479 25.92 11.31 9.47
CA ILE A 479 24.59 11.38 8.86
C ILE A 479 23.89 12.68 9.27
N THR A 480 23.89 13.00 10.57
CA THR A 480 23.29 14.22 11.12
C THR A 480 23.93 15.46 10.51
N GLU A 481 25.26 15.58 10.54
CA GLU A 481 26.00 16.70 9.97
C GLU A 481 25.64 16.93 8.49
N VAL A 482 25.69 15.89 7.67
CA VAL A 482 25.36 16.01 6.25
C VAL A 482 23.91 16.36 6.00
N THR A 483 22.98 15.85 6.81
CA THR A 483 21.54 16.07 6.60
C THR A 483 21.06 17.42 7.12
N GLU A 484 21.69 17.98 8.13
CA GLU A 484 21.37 19.31 8.71
C GLU A 484 21.99 20.45 7.89
N ASP A 485 23.21 20.27 7.37
CA ASP A 485 23.96 21.30 6.63
C ASP A 485 23.57 21.45 5.15
N ASN A 486 22.72 20.55 4.59
CA ASN A 486 22.39 20.48 3.18
C ASN A 486 20.91 20.21 2.91
#